data_d67e9d9d524f9c126c76fed1f4e65e1b
#
_entry.id   d67e9d9d524f9c126c76fed1f4e65e1b
#
_cell.length_a   1.000
_cell.length_b   1.000
_cell.length_c   1.000
_cell.angle_alpha   90.00
_cell.angle_beta   90.00
_cell.angle_gamma   90.00
#
_symmetry.space_group_name_H-M   'P 1'
#
loop_
_entity.id
_entity.type
_entity.pdbx_description
1 polymer ?
#
loop_
_entity_poly.entity_id
_entity_poly.type
_entity_poly.pdbx_seq_one_letter_code
_entity_poly.pdbx_strand_id
1 'polypeptide(L)'
;MRTDKGEIKMLSYKNILIAVDGSDEAEWAFNKAVDVAKRNDAKLTIVHVIDTRTYTAYEVYASQFDPSKEYSEKLLEGYKELAVKEGVTNVETRLELGPPKLLIPKNLANELDVDLIMCGASGLNAVERFMIGSVSEAIVRHAPCDVLVVRTEEIPEDFESKVATPAFRRRYFESSEHK
;
A
#
# COMPACT_ATOMS: atom_id res chain seq x y z
N MET A 1 -24.74 8.77 12.42
CA MET A 1 -24.87 9.06 13.86
C MET A 1 -25.36 10.51 13.99
N ARG A 2 -26.50 10.75 14.63
CA ARG A 2 -27.01 12.13 14.84
C ARG A 2 -26.41 12.66 16.13
N THR A 3 -25.82 13.83 16.08
CA THR A 3 -25.43 14.58 17.29
C THR A 3 -26.67 15.28 17.85
N ASP A 4 -26.70 15.60 19.14
CA ASP A 4 -27.84 16.23 19.87
C ASP A 4 -28.32 17.58 19.26
N LYS A 5 -27.66 18.11 18.25
CA LYS A 5 -28.02 19.34 17.53
C LYS A 5 -28.54 19.14 16.12
N GLY A 6 -28.85 17.91 15.72
CA GLY A 6 -29.39 17.63 14.38
C GLY A 6 -28.41 17.84 13.20
N GLU A 7 -27.16 18.12 13.46
CA GLU A 7 -26.12 18.19 12.43
C GLU A 7 -25.75 16.79 11.98
N ILE A 8 -25.78 16.54 10.67
CA ILE A 8 -25.23 15.33 10.07
C ILE A 8 -23.71 15.47 10.15
N LYS A 9 -23.07 14.76 11.09
CA LYS A 9 -21.61 14.66 11.11
C LYS A 9 -21.18 13.96 9.81
N MET A 10 -20.57 14.70 8.90
CA MET A 10 -19.96 14.09 7.72
C MET A 10 -18.92 13.07 8.18
N LEU A 11 -19.07 11.83 7.71
CA LEU A 11 -18.07 10.79 7.92
C LEU A 11 -16.79 11.24 7.22
N SER A 12 -15.74 11.47 7.97
CA SER A 12 -14.44 11.85 7.46
C SER A 12 -13.41 10.87 8.01
N TYR A 13 -12.52 10.41 7.15
CA TYR A 13 -11.37 9.59 7.55
C TYR A 13 -10.28 10.47 8.16
N LYS A 14 -9.59 9.94 9.16
CA LYS A 14 -8.48 10.62 9.85
C LYS A 14 -7.16 9.89 9.68
N ASN A 15 -7.19 8.56 9.67
CA ASN A 15 -6.01 7.70 9.54
C ASN A 15 -6.21 6.72 8.40
N ILE A 16 -5.67 7.04 7.23
CA ILE A 16 -5.76 6.23 6.03
C ILE A 16 -4.49 5.40 5.88
N LEU A 17 -4.64 4.10 5.65
CA LEU A 17 -3.55 3.21 5.29
C LEU A 17 -3.69 2.79 3.83
N ILE A 18 -2.63 2.96 3.03
CA ILE A 18 -2.52 2.43 1.67
C ILE A 18 -1.45 1.34 1.62
N ALA A 19 -1.83 0.15 1.16
CA ALA A 19 -0.91 -0.97 0.93
C ALA A 19 -0.39 -0.93 -0.51
N VAL A 20 0.94 -0.94 -0.66
CA VAL A 20 1.63 -0.88 -1.96
C VAL A 20 2.62 -2.03 -2.10
N ASP A 21 2.78 -2.54 -3.34
CA ASP A 21 3.72 -3.61 -3.67
C ASP A 21 4.61 -3.29 -4.88
N GLY A 22 4.50 -2.07 -5.41
CA GLY A 22 5.25 -1.63 -6.60
C GLY A 22 4.61 -2.04 -7.92
N SER A 23 3.42 -2.62 -7.94
CA SER A 23 2.64 -2.84 -9.15
C SER A 23 1.98 -1.53 -9.63
N ASP A 24 1.59 -1.49 -10.89
CA ASP A 24 0.85 -0.35 -11.46
C ASP A 24 -0.54 -0.23 -10.81
N GLU A 25 -1.14 -1.36 -10.45
CA GLU A 25 -2.40 -1.44 -9.71
C GLU A 25 -2.29 -0.80 -8.32
N ALA A 26 -1.20 -1.08 -7.62
CA ALA A 26 -0.95 -0.47 -6.30
C ALA A 26 -0.69 1.03 -6.42
N GLU A 27 0.04 1.49 -7.44
CA GLU A 27 0.26 2.92 -7.66
C GLU A 27 -1.02 3.64 -8.09
N TRP A 28 -1.87 3.00 -8.89
CA TRP A 28 -3.20 3.53 -9.21
C TRP A 28 -4.07 3.71 -7.96
N ALA A 29 -4.07 2.69 -7.08
CA ALA A 29 -4.75 2.78 -5.79
C ALA A 29 -4.14 3.86 -4.88
N PHE A 30 -2.82 4.00 -4.88
CA PHE A 30 -2.11 5.05 -4.15
C PHE A 30 -2.54 6.46 -4.62
N ASN A 31 -2.65 6.71 -5.93
CA ASN A 31 -3.09 8.00 -6.43
C ASN A 31 -4.52 8.34 -5.91
N LYS A 32 -5.42 7.37 -5.87
CA LYS A 32 -6.75 7.54 -5.27
C LYS A 32 -6.67 7.78 -3.75
N ALA A 33 -5.74 7.12 -3.05
CA ALA A 33 -5.54 7.33 -1.61
C ALA A 33 -5.04 8.74 -1.29
N VAL A 34 -4.16 9.29 -2.10
CA VAL A 34 -3.71 10.69 -2.02
C VAL A 34 -4.90 11.64 -2.12
N ASP A 35 -5.79 11.45 -3.09
CA ASP A 35 -6.97 12.29 -3.26
C ASP A 35 -7.94 12.18 -2.08
N VAL A 36 -8.12 10.97 -1.52
CA VAL A 36 -8.96 10.77 -0.34
C VAL A 36 -8.35 11.42 0.88
N ALA A 37 -7.03 11.28 1.09
CA ALA A 37 -6.31 11.89 2.21
C ALA A 37 -6.42 13.42 2.17
N LYS A 38 -6.21 14.05 1.02
CA LYS A 38 -6.34 15.50 0.84
C LYS A 38 -7.75 16.00 1.16
N ARG A 39 -8.78 15.33 0.63
CA ARG A 39 -10.18 15.75 0.86
C ARG A 39 -10.60 15.64 2.31
N ASN A 40 -9.99 14.76 3.07
CA ASN A 40 -10.31 14.52 4.48
C ASN A 40 -9.36 15.22 5.47
N ASP A 41 -8.29 15.86 4.98
CA ASP A 41 -7.18 16.34 5.82
C ASP A 41 -6.69 15.23 6.75
N ALA A 42 -6.48 14.04 6.17
CA ALA A 42 -6.16 12.81 6.87
C ALA A 42 -4.65 12.53 6.85
N LYS A 43 -4.18 11.83 7.88
CA LYS A 43 -2.87 11.18 7.86
C LYS A 43 -2.90 10.03 6.85
N LEU A 44 -1.90 9.98 5.98
CA LEU A 44 -1.70 8.90 5.02
C LEU A 44 -0.49 8.05 5.45
N THR A 45 -0.73 6.80 5.84
CA THR A 45 0.33 5.83 6.10
C THR A 45 0.49 4.89 4.90
N ILE A 46 1.66 4.92 4.28
CA ILE A 46 2.00 4.08 3.12
C ILE A 46 2.74 2.86 3.62
N VAL A 47 2.21 1.67 3.37
CA VAL A 47 2.74 0.41 3.88
C VAL A 47 3.22 -0.48 2.74
N HIS A 48 4.45 -0.97 2.86
CA HIS A 48 4.96 -2.09 2.07
C HIS A 48 5.33 -3.23 3.01
N VAL A 49 4.95 -4.47 2.65
CA VAL A 49 5.26 -5.67 3.44
C VAL A 49 6.10 -6.61 2.60
N ILE A 50 7.31 -6.89 3.05
CA ILE A 50 8.14 -7.96 2.48
C ILE A 50 7.63 -9.29 3.04
N ASP A 51 7.08 -10.14 2.15
CA ASP A 51 6.54 -11.44 2.54
C ASP A 51 7.66 -12.44 2.81
N THR A 52 7.94 -12.69 4.07
CA THR A 52 9.03 -13.57 4.51
C THR A 52 8.63 -15.04 4.66
N ARG A 53 7.41 -15.42 4.28
CA ARG A 53 6.94 -16.83 4.43
C ARG A 53 7.72 -17.84 3.59
N THR A 54 8.34 -17.40 2.52
CA THR A 54 9.20 -18.22 1.66
C THR A 54 10.67 -18.20 2.08
N TYR A 55 11.04 -17.36 3.05
CA TYR A 55 12.40 -17.19 3.51
C TYR A 55 12.75 -18.26 4.55
N THR A 56 13.96 -18.80 4.45
CA THR A 56 14.53 -19.62 5.52
C THR A 56 14.91 -18.74 6.71
N ALA A 57 15.06 -19.34 7.90
CA ALA A 57 15.50 -18.60 9.09
C ALA A 57 16.86 -17.89 8.89
N TYR A 58 17.74 -18.45 8.07
CA TYR A 58 19.03 -17.86 7.72
C TYR A 58 18.85 -16.63 6.82
N GLU A 59 17.98 -16.69 5.82
CA GLU A 59 17.67 -15.57 4.92
C GLU A 59 17.00 -14.42 5.66
N VAL A 60 16.12 -14.71 6.62
CA VAL A 60 15.53 -13.69 7.50
C VAL A 60 16.60 -12.98 8.32
N TYR A 61 17.59 -13.72 8.84
CA TYR A 61 18.70 -13.13 9.59
C TYR A 61 19.64 -12.33 8.68
N ALA A 62 19.91 -12.82 7.47
CA ALA A 62 20.74 -12.17 6.47
C ALA A 62 20.05 -10.99 5.77
N SER A 63 18.72 -10.81 5.94
CA SER A 63 17.92 -9.78 5.28
C SER A 63 18.32 -8.33 5.61
N GLN A 64 19.22 -8.11 6.56
CA GLN A 64 19.83 -6.78 6.78
C GLN A 64 20.66 -6.30 5.57
N PHE A 65 21.08 -7.22 4.69
CA PHE A 65 21.87 -6.97 3.49
C PHE A 65 21.11 -7.36 2.20
N ASP A 66 19.78 -7.56 2.30
CA ASP A 66 18.96 -8.02 1.20
C ASP A 66 18.65 -6.85 0.23
N PRO A 67 18.95 -7.00 -1.08
CA PRO A 67 18.55 -6.04 -2.10
C PRO A 67 17.05 -5.73 -2.11
N SER A 68 16.19 -6.67 -1.68
CA SER A 68 14.75 -6.47 -1.57
C SER A 68 14.39 -5.41 -0.53
N LYS A 69 15.17 -5.29 0.55
CA LYS A 69 14.96 -4.25 1.56
C LYS A 69 15.31 -2.86 1.01
N GLU A 70 16.45 -2.73 0.33
CA GLU A 70 16.83 -1.45 -0.30
C GLU A 70 15.78 -1.02 -1.34
N TYR A 71 15.31 -1.95 -2.17
CA TYR A 71 14.22 -1.71 -3.10
C TYR A 71 12.97 -1.18 -2.37
N SER A 72 12.56 -1.86 -1.30
CA SER A 72 11.34 -1.53 -0.56
C SER A 72 11.44 -0.17 0.13
N GLU A 73 12.59 0.16 0.70
CA GLU A 73 12.85 1.47 1.31
C GLU A 73 12.79 2.59 0.26
N LYS A 74 13.42 2.40 -0.90
CA LYS A 74 13.38 3.36 -2.01
C LYS A 74 12.00 3.50 -2.63
N LEU A 75 11.25 2.41 -2.73
CA LEU A 75 9.86 2.42 -3.18
C LEU A 75 8.99 3.29 -2.25
N LEU A 76 9.10 3.08 -0.94
CA LEU A 76 8.35 3.86 0.05
C LEU A 76 8.77 5.33 0.07
N GLU A 77 10.08 5.63 -0.08
CA GLU A 77 10.59 6.99 -0.21
C GLU A 77 9.95 7.70 -1.41
N GLY A 78 9.93 7.06 -2.58
CA GLY A 78 9.32 7.61 -3.79
C GLY A 78 7.81 7.88 -3.64
N TYR A 79 7.07 6.97 -3.03
CA TYR A 79 5.64 7.18 -2.74
C TYR A 79 5.43 8.33 -1.75
N LYS A 80 6.26 8.45 -0.72
CA LYS A 80 6.19 9.56 0.24
C LYS A 80 6.44 10.90 -0.44
N GLU A 81 7.49 11.00 -1.24
CA GLU A 81 7.81 12.23 -1.99
C GLU A 81 6.66 12.61 -2.93
N LEU A 82 6.08 11.63 -3.63
CA LEU A 82 4.95 11.88 -4.51
C LEU A 82 3.72 12.36 -3.73
N ALA A 83 3.37 11.73 -2.61
CA ALA A 83 2.23 12.14 -1.77
C ALA A 83 2.39 13.59 -1.26
N VAL A 84 3.59 13.96 -0.77
CA VAL A 84 3.90 15.32 -0.31
C VAL A 84 3.83 16.31 -1.47
N LYS A 85 4.38 15.98 -2.64
CA LYS A 85 4.33 16.80 -3.84
C LYS A 85 2.89 17.06 -4.30
N GLU A 86 2.03 16.05 -4.18
CA GLU A 86 0.60 16.15 -4.51
C GLU A 86 -0.21 16.88 -3.43
N GLY A 87 0.41 17.27 -2.30
CA GLY A 87 -0.17 18.14 -1.28
C GLY A 87 -0.78 17.43 -0.07
N VAL A 88 -0.42 16.18 0.20
CA VAL A 88 -0.76 15.54 1.47
C VAL A 88 0.18 16.08 2.56
N THR A 89 -0.37 16.61 3.63
CA THR A 89 0.39 17.31 4.68
C THR A 89 0.98 16.38 5.73
N ASN A 90 0.36 15.24 5.99
CA ASN A 90 0.78 14.27 7.00
C ASN A 90 0.96 12.89 6.36
N VAL A 91 2.22 12.54 6.02
CA VAL A 91 2.57 11.28 5.34
C VAL A 91 3.60 10.52 6.15
N GLU A 92 3.28 9.27 6.46
CA GLU A 92 4.22 8.31 7.06
C GLU A 92 4.41 7.09 6.17
N THR A 93 5.55 6.43 6.32
CA THR A 93 5.85 5.17 5.63
C THR A 93 6.15 4.07 6.64
N ARG A 94 5.75 2.85 6.32
CA ARG A 94 6.03 1.64 7.12
C ARG A 94 6.51 0.52 6.22
N LEU A 95 7.68 0.02 6.51
CA LEU A 95 8.22 -1.22 5.94
C LEU A 95 8.11 -2.32 7.00
N GLU A 96 7.40 -3.38 6.66
CA GLU A 96 7.17 -4.51 7.56
C GLU A 96 7.71 -5.81 6.93
N LEU A 97 8.09 -6.76 7.79
CA LEU A 97 8.52 -8.09 7.39
C LEU A 97 7.56 -9.12 7.95
N GLY A 98 7.04 -9.99 7.10
CA GLY A 98 6.15 -11.06 7.54
C GLY A 98 4.94 -11.28 6.62
N PRO A 99 3.89 -11.95 7.11
CA PRO A 99 2.71 -12.27 6.30
C PRO A 99 1.81 -11.06 6.08
N PRO A 100 1.72 -10.48 4.86
CA PRO A 100 0.93 -9.27 4.60
C PRO A 100 -0.56 -9.46 4.90
N LYS A 101 -1.10 -10.68 4.67
CA LYS A 101 -2.50 -11.03 4.96
C LYS A 101 -2.89 -10.92 6.44
N LEU A 102 -1.92 -10.94 7.32
CA LEU A 102 -2.11 -10.79 8.77
C LEU A 102 -1.71 -9.39 9.24
N LEU A 103 -0.52 -8.92 8.81
CA LEU A 103 0.04 -7.67 9.29
C LEU A 103 -0.84 -6.48 8.92
N ILE A 104 -1.27 -6.38 7.66
CA ILE A 104 -2.03 -5.20 7.21
C ILE A 104 -3.37 -5.08 7.92
N PRO A 105 -4.29 -6.08 7.82
CA PRO A 105 -5.65 -5.91 8.34
C PRO A 105 -5.78 -6.04 9.85
N LYS A 106 -4.85 -6.71 10.52
CA LYS A 106 -5.00 -6.98 11.97
C LYS A 106 -4.02 -6.19 12.82
N ASN A 107 -2.73 -6.25 12.49
CA ASN A 107 -1.71 -5.63 13.34
C ASN A 107 -1.65 -4.13 13.11
N LEU A 108 -1.33 -3.70 11.87
CA LEU A 108 -1.14 -2.30 11.54
C LEU A 108 -2.43 -1.49 11.62
N ALA A 109 -3.56 -2.06 11.21
CA ALA A 109 -4.84 -1.39 11.29
C ALA A 109 -5.20 -0.99 12.73
N ASN A 110 -4.93 -1.87 13.71
CA ASN A 110 -5.19 -1.57 15.12
C ASN A 110 -4.07 -0.71 15.74
N GLU A 111 -2.79 -0.99 15.43
CA GLU A 111 -1.65 -0.23 15.98
C GLU A 111 -1.72 1.25 15.60
N LEU A 112 -2.16 1.54 14.38
CA LEU A 112 -2.18 2.90 13.80
C LEU A 112 -3.56 3.57 13.90
N ASP A 113 -4.53 2.96 14.58
CA ASP A 113 -5.92 3.44 14.69
C ASP A 113 -6.50 3.79 13.30
N VAL A 114 -6.29 2.90 12.31
CA VAL A 114 -6.71 3.11 10.93
C VAL A 114 -8.23 3.09 10.82
N ASP A 115 -8.80 4.08 10.15
CA ASP A 115 -10.25 4.17 9.88
C ASP A 115 -10.61 3.87 8.42
N LEU A 116 -9.60 3.86 7.50
CA LEU A 116 -9.75 3.41 6.13
C LEU A 116 -8.49 2.69 5.65
N ILE A 117 -8.62 1.44 5.19
CA ILE A 117 -7.57 0.77 4.42
C ILE A 117 -7.89 0.87 2.94
N MET A 118 -6.90 1.25 2.14
CA MET A 118 -6.98 1.24 0.69
C MET A 118 -5.96 0.26 0.10
N CYS A 119 -6.33 -0.40 -0.99
CA CYS A 119 -5.43 -1.31 -1.73
C CYS A 119 -5.90 -1.47 -3.17
N GLY A 120 -5.02 -1.91 -4.06
CA GLY A 120 -5.39 -2.38 -5.39
C GLY A 120 -6.20 -3.68 -5.30
N ALA A 121 -7.04 -3.95 -6.28
CA ALA A 121 -7.78 -5.22 -6.35
C ALA A 121 -6.83 -6.40 -6.60
N SER A 122 -5.75 -6.18 -7.33
CA SER A 122 -4.70 -7.14 -7.66
C SER A 122 -3.32 -6.50 -7.39
N GLY A 123 -2.25 -7.26 -7.55
CA GLY A 123 -0.87 -6.81 -7.38
C GLY A 123 0.07 -7.56 -8.32
N LEU A 124 1.38 -7.57 -8.04
CA LEU A 124 2.46 -8.10 -8.91
C LEU A 124 2.21 -9.53 -9.45
N ASN A 125 1.46 -10.37 -8.75
CA ASN A 125 1.22 -11.76 -9.12
C ASN A 125 -0.19 -11.99 -9.72
N ALA A 126 -0.85 -10.96 -10.21
CA ALA A 126 -2.19 -11.10 -10.76
C ALA A 126 -2.17 -11.80 -12.12
N VAL A 127 -2.74 -13.01 -12.18
CA VAL A 127 -2.86 -13.80 -13.41
C VAL A 127 -4.12 -13.42 -14.19
N GLU A 128 -5.16 -12.91 -13.51
CA GLU A 128 -6.43 -12.51 -14.12
C GLU A 128 -6.90 -11.16 -13.55
N ARG A 129 -7.19 -10.20 -14.42
CA ARG A 129 -7.62 -8.83 -14.05
C ARG A 129 -8.95 -8.75 -13.30
N PHE A 130 -9.74 -9.82 -13.30
CA PHE A 130 -11.07 -9.87 -12.68
C PHE A 130 -11.08 -10.45 -11.26
N MET A 131 -9.96 -11.01 -10.81
CA MET A 131 -9.87 -11.64 -9.48
C MET A 131 -9.30 -10.68 -8.45
N ILE A 132 -9.88 -10.69 -7.25
CA ILE A 132 -9.31 -10.01 -6.10
C ILE A 132 -8.07 -10.78 -5.64
N GLY A 133 -6.94 -10.09 -5.50
CA GLY A 133 -5.70 -10.65 -4.99
C GLY A 133 -5.84 -11.16 -3.55
N SER A 134 -5.07 -12.18 -3.21
CA SER A 134 -5.20 -12.86 -1.93
C SER A 134 -4.90 -11.98 -0.69
N VAL A 135 -4.10 -10.91 -0.85
CA VAL A 135 -3.87 -9.93 0.23
C VAL A 135 -5.07 -9.01 0.34
N SER A 136 -5.59 -8.51 -0.77
CA SER A 136 -6.77 -7.64 -0.81
C SER A 136 -8.02 -8.35 -0.28
N GLU A 137 -8.19 -9.64 -0.61
CA GLU A 137 -9.24 -10.47 -0.01
C GLU A 137 -9.10 -10.59 1.52
N ALA A 138 -7.88 -10.83 2.01
CA ALA A 138 -7.63 -10.91 3.45
C ALA A 138 -7.90 -9.58 4.17
N ILE A 139 -7.56 -8.45 3.53
CA ILE A 139 -7.88 -7.11 4.05
C ILE A 139 -9.40 -6.95 4.19
N VAL A 140 -10.17 -7.22 3.13
CA VAL A 140 -11.64 -7.12 3.15
C VAL A 140 -12.28 -7.99 4.23
N ARG A 141 -11.74 -9.21 4.45
CA ARG A 141 -12.29 -10.15 5.45
C ARG A 141 -11.97 -9.79 6.90
N HIS A 142 -10.84 -9.14 7.16
CA HIS A 142 -10.29 -9.08 8.51
C HIS A 142 -10.02 -7.66 9.03
N ALA A 143 -10.17 -6.63 8.21
CA ALA A 143 -9.97 -5.26 8.64
C ALA A 143 -11.02 -4.87 9.72
N PRO A 144 -10.62 -4.15 10.76
CA PRO A 144 -11.53 -3.64 11.78
C PRO A 144 -12.22 -2.32 11.37
N CYS A 145 -11.92 -1.80 10.19
CA CYS A 145 -12.33 -0.50 9.67
C CYS A 145 -12.84 -0.60 8.22
N ASP A 146 -13.21 0.51 7.64
CA ASP A 146 -13.62 0.58 6.23
C ASP A 146 -12.49 0.16 5.28
N VAL A 147 -12.86 -0.47 4.16
CA VAL A 147 -11.91 -0.91 3.13
C VAL A 147 -12.35 -0.43 1.75
N LEU A 148 -11.45 0.23 1.04
CA LEU A 148 -11.62 0.61 -0.35
C LEU A 148 -10.67 -0.18 -1.25
N VAL A 149 -11.22 -1.14 -1.98
CA VAL A 149 -10.49 -1.88 -3.01
C VAL A 149 -10.62 -1.17 -4.33
N VAL A 150 -9.49 -0.72 -4.89
CA VAL A 150 -9.45 0.00 -6.16
C VAL A 150 -9.31 -0.98 -7.30
N ARG A 151 -10.26 -0.95 -8.23
CA ARG A 151 -10.30 -1.88 -9.37
C ARG A 151 -9.30 -1.50 -10.45
N THR A 152 -8.76 -2.52 -11.11
CA THR A 152 -7.74 -2.37 -12.17
C THR A 152 -8.32 -2.04 -13.54
N GLU A 153 -9.60 -2.32 -13.76
CA GLU A 153 -10.30 -2.03 -15.02
C GLU A 153 -10.32 -0.54 -15.37
N GLU A 154 -10.10 0.33 -14.36
CA GLU A 154 -10.08 1.78 -14.53
C GLU A 154 -8.68 2.33 -14.85
N ILE A 155 -7.63 1.50 -14.85
CA ILE A 155 -6.26 1.97 -15.16
C ILE A 155 -6.19 2.26 -16.65
N PRO A 156 -5.88 3.51 -17.07
CA PRO A 156 -5.69 3.85 -18.45
C PRO A 156 -4.60 3.00 -19.12
N GLU A 157 -4.75 2.66 -20.40
CA GLU A 157 -3.76 1.87 -21.15
C GLU A 157 -2.38 2.57 -21.25
N ASP A 158 -2.38 3.89 -21.17
CA ASP A 158 -1.19 4.74 -21.18
C ASP A 158 -0.69 5.12 -19.78
N PHE A 159 -1.18 4.46 -18.74
CA PHE A 159 -0.73 4.71 -17.38
C PHE A 159 0.74 4.30 -17.21
N GLU A 160 1.57 5.24 -16.82
CA GLU A 160 2.96 5.00 -16.45
C GLU A 160 3.18 5.26 -14.97
N SER A 161 3.77 4.28 -14.29
CA SER A 161 4.17 4.41 -12.90
C SER A 161 5.19 5.55 -12.74
N LYS A 162 4.96 6.45 -11.78
CA LYS A 162 5.86 7.55 -11.42
C LYS A 162 6.89 7.13 -10.36
N VAL A 163 6.59 6.10 -9.59
CA VAL A 163 7.45 5.61 -8.50
C VAL A 163 8.18 4.34 -8.93
N ALA A 164 7.44 3.26 -9.19
CA ALA A 164 8.01 1.99 -9.63
C ALA A 164 8.22 1.97 -11.16
N THR A 165 8.92 2.95 -11.69
CA THR A 165 9.18 3.09 -13.13
C THR A 165 9.90 1.85 -13.69
N PRO A 166 9.84 1.61 -15.03
CA PRO A 166 10.59 0.51 -15.64
C PRO A 166 12.10 0.58 -15.35
N ALA A 167 12.67 1.80 -15.27
CA ALA A 167 14.09 1.99 -14.92
C ALA A 167 14.36 1.63 -13.44
N PHE A 168 13.46 2.01 -12.54
CA PHE A 168 13.54 1.65 -11.14
C PHE A 168 13.45 0.13 -10.95
N ARG A 169 12.49 -0.53 -11.58
CA ARG A 169 12.33 -1.99 -11.52
C ARG A 169 13.56 -2.72 -12.05
N ARG A 170 14.11 -2.32 -13.22
CA ARG A 170 15.33 -2.91 -13.78
C ARG A 170 16.51 -2.84 -12.82
N ARG A 171 16.72 -1.71 -12.15
CA ARG A 171 17.84 -1.53 -11.23
C ARG A 171 17.87 -2.57 -10.11
N TYR A 172 16.71 -2.99 -9.62
CA TYR A 172 16.61 -3.86 -8.45
C TYR A 172 16.28 -5.32 -8.78
N PHE A 173 15.65 -5.61 -9.91
CA PHE A 173 15.25 -6.98 -10.27
C PHE A 173 16.17 -7.63 -11.29
N GLU A 174 16.66 -6.90 -12.30
CA GLU A 174 17.56 -7.49 -13.31
C GLU A 174 19.00 -7.72 -12.80
N SER A 175 19.39 -7.08 -11.70
CA SER A 175 20.68 -7.34 -11.04
C SER A 175 20.72 -8.67 -10.29
N SER A 176 19.59 -9.33 -10.08
CA SER A 176 19.48 -10.57 -9.30
C SER A 176 19.65 -11.85 -10.14
N GLU A 177 19.61 -11.76 -11.47
CA GLU A 177 19.75 -12.92 -12.36
C GLU A 177 21.22 -13.24 -12.74
N HIS A 178 22.19 -12.50 -12.23
CA HIS A 178 23.62 -12.66 -12.59
C HIS A 178 24.51 -13.02 -11.38
N LYS A 179 23.97 -13.74 -10.38
CA LYS A 179 24.80 -14.32 -9.32
C LYS A 179 24.45 -15.79 -9.08
#